data_f0823168168ad3327c6450482fe14753
#
_entry.id   f0823168168ad3327c6450482fe14753
#
_cell.length_a   1.000
_cell.length_b   1.000
_cell.length_c   1.000
_cell.angle_alpha   90.00
_cell.angle_beta   90.00
_cell.angle_gamma   90.00
#
_symmetry.space_group_name_H-M   'P 1'
#
loop_
_entity.id
_entity.type
_entity.pdbx_description
1 polymer ?
#
loop_
_entity_poly.entity_id
_entity_poly.type
_entity_poly.pdbx_seq_one_letter_code
_entity_poly.pdbx_strand_id
1 'polypeptide(L)'
;FHSPMYFFLSHLAFSDISLSSVTVPKMLMNMQTQQQSIPFVGCISQLYFFILFGSLDNFLLAVMAYDRYVAICHPLHYSTIMREGRCALLVAASWIIACDHALLHTLLLVRLSFCANNVITHFFCDLTALLKLSCSDISLNELVIFAEGGMLYFPPLAIVLGSYIRIGTVILRAPSTKRLLKAFSTCGSHLFVVSLYYGTLAGVYFLSSSWDSKDIIASVMYTVVTPMLNPIIYTLRN
;
A
#
# COMPACT_ATOMS: atom_id res chain seq x y z
N PHE A 1 -1.15 -25.67 1.29
CA PHE A 1 -0.92 -24.43 0.50
C PHE A 1 -0.66 -24.80 -0.95
N HIS A 2 -1.60 -24.48 -1.87
CA HIS A 2 -1.44 -24.85 -3.27
C HIS A 2 -0.35 -24.03 -4.01
N SER A 3 0.00 -22.84 -3.53
CA SER A 3 1.11 -22.02 -4.04
C SER A 3 1.36 -20.85 -3.08
N PRO A 4 2.63 -20.48 -2.80
CA PRO A 4 2.98 -19.29 -2.02
C PRO A 4 2.32 -18.01 -2.53
N MET A 5 2.24 -17.85 -3.84
CA MET A 5 1.62 -16.69 -4.47
C MET A 5 0.15 -16.50 -4.07
N TYR A 6 -0.66 -17.56 -4.02
CA TYR A 6 -2.05 -17.46 -3.61
C TYR A 6 -2.21 -17.13 -2.13
N PHE A 7 -1.27 -17.57 -1.31
CA PHE A 7 -1.23 -17.20 0.10
C PHE A 7 -0.99 -15.70 0.28
N PHE A 8 0.00 -15.11 -0.42
CA PHE A 8 0.23 -13.67 -0.39
C PHE A 8 -0.94 -12.90 -0.96
N LEU A 9 -1.50 -13.38 -2.07
CA LEU A 9 -2.65 -12.76 -2.74
C LEU A 9 -3.90 -12.73 -1.86
N SER A 10 -4.14 -13.76 -1.03
CA SER A 10 -5.26 -13.78 -0.09
C SER A 10 -5.12 -12.68 0.99
N HIS A 11 -3.91 -12.47 1.49
CA HIS A 11 -3.64 -11.39 2.45
C HIS A 11 -3.73 -10.00 1.80
N LEU A 12 -3.27 -9.85 0.55
CA LEU A 12 -3.42 -8.61 -0.21
C LEU A 12 -4.90 -8.30 -0.46
N ALA A 13 -5.68 -9.27 -0.90
CA ALA A 13 -7.12 -9.09 -1.12
C ALA A 13 -7.88 -8.73 0.17
N PHE A 14 -7.51 -9.34 1.30
CA PHE A 14 -8.06 -8.97 2.60
C PHE A 14 -7.72 -7.53 2.97
N SER A 15 -6.48 -7.11 2.75
CA SER A 15 -6.02 -5.74 3.00
C SER A 15 -6.75 -4.73 2.11
N ASP A 16 -6.87 -5.00 0.81
CA ASP A 16 -7.58 -4.17 -0.17
C ASP A 16 -9.05 -3.97 0.20
N ILE A 17 -9.76 -5.05 0.56
CA ILE A 17 -11.16 -4.98 0.99
C ILE A 17 -11.27 -4.16 2.27
N SER A 18 -10.38 -4.38 3.22
CA SER A 18 -10.37 -3.67 4.49
C SER A 18 -10.10 -2.18 4.30
N LEU A 19 -9.13 -1.81 3.47
CA LEU A 19 -8.80 -0.42 3.14
C LEU A 19 -9.99 0.30 2.50
N SER A 20 -10.63 -0.33 1.54
CA SER A 20 -11.85 0.20 0.90
C SER A 20 -13.00 0.35 1.90
N SER A 21 -13.17 -0.61 2.81
CA SER A 21 -14.22 -0.59 3.84
C SER A 21 -14.02 0.50 4.89
N VAL A 22 -12.79 0.95 5.10
CA VAL A 22 -12.46 2.04 6.03
C VAL A 22 -12.79 3.42 5.43
N THR A 23 -12.66 3.59 4.12
CA THR A 23 -12.75 4.89 3.44
C THR A 23 -14.09 5.11 2.73
N VAL A 24 -14.53 4.13 1.93
CA VAL A 24 -15.68 4.28 1.00
C VAL A 24 -17.02 4.49 1.70
N PRO A 25 -17.42 3.72 2.75
CA PRO A 25 -18.74 3.89 3.36
C PRO A 25 -18.96 5.30 3.92
N LYS A 26 -17.96 5.86 4.60
CA LYS A 26 -18.06 7.22 5.16
C LYS A 26 -18.10 8.28 4.06
N MET A 27 -17.33 8.10 3.00
CA MET A 27 -17.36 8.98 1.83
C MET A 27 -18.76 9.00 1.20
N LEU A 28 -19.36 7.83 0.96
CA LEU A 28 -20.70 7.72 0.39
C LEU A 28 -21.79 8.31 1.30
N MET A 29 -21.71 8.05 2.61
CA MET A 29 -22.62 8.66 3.58
C MET A 29 -22.55 10.18 3.56
N ASN A 30 -21.36 10.75 3.54
CA ASN A 30 -21.17 12.20 3.47
C ASN A 30 -21.77 12.79 2.20
N MET A 31 -21.68 12.08 1.06
CA MET A 31 -22.28 12.52 -0.20
C MET A 31 -23.81 12.46 -0.20
N GLN A 32 -24.40 11.45 0.45
CA GLN A 32 -25.86 11.26 0.50
C GLN A 32 -26.56 12.16 1.52
N THR A 33 -25.97 12.29 2.71
CA THR A 33 -26.63 12.95 3.85
C THR A 33 -26.28 14.44 3.98
N GLN A 34 -25.29 14.93 3.24
CA GLN A 34 -24.68 16.25 3.39
C GLN A 34 -24.13 16.52 4.81
N GLN A 35 -24.14 15.50 5.67
CA GLN A 35 -23.54 15.56 6.99
C GLN A 35 -22.05 15.20 6.91
N GLN A 36 -21.21 16.21 6.81
CA GLN A 36 -19.75 16.06 6.63
C GLN A 36 -19.01 16.03 7.98
N SER A 37 -19.63 15.49 9.02
CA SER A 37 -19.00 15.40 10.34
C SER A 37 -18.56 13.98 10.68
N ILE A 38 -17.46 13.87 11.40
CA ILE A 38 -16.95 12.62 11.94
C ILE A 38 -16.51 12.86 13.41
N PRO A 39 -16.88 11.97 14.34
CA PRO A 39 -16.35 12.03 15.70
C PRO A 39 -14.83 11.86 15.71
N PHE A 40 -14.13 12.54 16.63
CA PHE A 40 -12.67 12.47 16.73
C PHE A 40 -12.14 11.02 16.81
N VAL A 41 -12.75 10.19 17.67
CA VAL A 41 -12.39 8.77 17.79
C VAL A 41 -12.58 8.02 16.47
N GLY A 42 -13.66 8.31 15.75
CA GLY A 42 -13.91 7.72 14.43
C GLY A 42 -12.86 8.12 13.39
N CYS A 43 -12.43 9.38 13.42
CA CYS A 43 -11.38 9.90 12.54
C CYS A 43 -10.03 9.24 12.85
N ILE A 44 -9.64 9.14 14.11
CA ILE A 44 -8.40 8.49 14.55
C ILE A 44 -8.42 7.00 14.20
N SER A 45 -9.54 6.31 14.39
CA SER A 45 -9.69 4.90 14.01
C SER A 45 -9.56 4.71 12.49
N GLN A 46 -10.19 5.59 11.70
CA GLN A 46 -10.07 5.58 10.24
C GLN A 46 -8.61 5.75 9.81
N LEU A 47 -7.90 6.71 10.41
CA LEU A 47 -6.49 6.95 10.12
C LEU A 47 -5.61 5.73 10.47
N TYR A 48 -5.82 5.13 11.65
CA TYR A 48 -5.07 3.94 12.08
C TYR A 48 -5.19 2.81 11.07
N PHE A 49 -6.42 2.44 10.72
CA PHE A 49 -6.65 1.35 9.77
C PHE A 49 -6.20 1.68 8.35
N PHE A 50 -6.31 2.94 7.95
CA PHE A 50 -5.81 3.42 6.66
C PHE A 50 -4.28 3.25 6.55
N ILE A 51 -3.53 3.68 7.57
CA ILE A 51 -2.06 3.52 7.60
C ILE A 51 -1.70 2.04 7.67
N LEU A 52 -2.40 1.25 8.50
CA LEU A 52 -2.17 -0.18 8.66
C LEU A 52 -2.27 -0.92 7.32
N PHE A 53 -3.41 -0.81 6.65
CA PHE A 53 -3.65 -1.57 5.42
C PHE A 53 -2.83 -1.03 4.25
N GLY A 54 -2.64 0.30 4.14
CA GLY A 54 -1.77 0.87 3.12
C GLY A 54 -0.31 0.43 3.26
N SER A 55 0.20 0.34 4.48
CA SER A 55 1.55 -0.19 4.73
C SER A 55 1.64 -1.68 4.47
N LEU A 56 0.62 -2.44 4.85
CA LEU A 56 0.57 -3.88 4.60
C LEU A 56 0.60 -4.20 3.10
N ASP A 57 -0.15 -3.45 2.28
CA ASP A 57 -0.12 -3.59 0.83
C ASP A 57 1.29 -3.37 0.27
N ASN A 58 1.98 -2.34 0.74
CA ASN A 58 3.35 -2.04 0.33
C ASN A 58 4.31 -3.22 0.58
N PHE A 59 4.25 -3.83 1.77
CA PHE A 59 5.11 -4.98 2.11
C PHE A 59 4.70 -6.24 1.35
N LEU A 60 3.41 -6.52 1.20
CA LEU A 60 2.93 -7.67 0.46
C LEU A 60 3.30 -7.60 -1.02
N LEU A 61 3.22 -6.44 -1.65
CA LEU A 61 3.66 -6.24 -3.03
C LEU A 61 5.17 -6.52 -3.19
N ALA A 62 5.99 -6.10 -2.23
CA ALA A 62 7.42 -6.41 -2.25
C ALA A 62 7.71 -7.91 -2.07
N VAL A 63 7.01 -8.59 -1.15
CA VAL A 63 7.11 -10.04 -0.95
C VAL A 63 6.68 -10.79 -2.20
N MET A 64 5.61 -10.36 -2.86
CA MET A 64 5.13 -10.96 -4.11
C MET A 64 6.12 -10.73 -5.27
N ALA A 65 6.78 -9.56 -5.34
CA ALA A 65 7.84 -9.34 -6.32
C ALA A 65 9.04 -10.27 -6.10
N TYR A 66 9.43 -10.46 -4.83
CA TYR A 66 10.48 -11.40 -4.46
C TYR A 66 10.10 -12.86 -4.79
N ASP A 67 8.86 -13.26 -4.52
CA ASP A 67 8.34 -14.58 -4.91
C ASP A 67 8.47 -14.82 -6.43
N ARG A 68 8.08 -13.83 -7.25
CA ARG A 68 8.23 -13.89 -8.71
C ARG A 68 9.68 -13.99 -9.15
N TYR A 69 10.56 -13.22 -8.53
CA TYR A 69 11.99 -13.29 -8.77
C TYR A 69 12.54 -14.70 -8.52
N VAL A 70 12.22 -15.29 -7.37
CA VAL A 70 12.70 -16.65 -7.03
C VAL A 70 12.11 -17.68 -7.99
N ALA A 71 10.83 -17.59 -8.34
CA ALA A 71 10.17 -18.53 -9.23
C ALA A 71 10.76 -18.53 -10.65
N ILE A 72 11.20 -17.37 -11.15
CA ILE A 72 11.69 -17.22 -12.52
C ILE A 72 13.20 -17.39 -12.60
N CYS A 73 13.95 -16.81 -11.66
CA CYS A 73 15.40 -16.77 -11.68
C CYS A 73 16.04 -18.01 -11.00
N HIS A 74 15.34 -18.62 -10.04
CA HIS A 74 15.83 -19.76 -9.25
C HIS A 74 14.82 -20.91 -9.17
N PRO A 75 14.29 -21.43 -10.30
CA PRO A 75 13.18 -22.40 -10.29
C PRO A 75 13.51 -23.70 -9.58
N LEU A 76 14.76 -24.16 -9.64
CA LEU A 76 15.20 -25.39 -8.98
C LEU A 76 15.25 -25.29 -7.44
N HIS A 77 15.37 -24.07 -6.90
CA HIS A 77 15.45 -23.81 -5.47
C HIS A 77 14.16 -23.17 -4.92
N TYR A 78 13.12 -23.01 -5.77
CA TYR A 78 11.90 -22.31 -5.39
C TYR A 78 11.23 -22.92 -4.16
N SER A 79 11.03 -24.23 -4.13
CA SER A 79 10.39 -24.94 -3.01
C SER A 79 11.20 -24.87 -1.71
N THR A 80 12.52 -24.76 -1.81
CA THR A 80 13.40 -24.62 -0.64
C THR A 80 13.42 -23.19 -0.11
N ILE A 81 13.42 -22.20 -1.03
CA ILE A 81 13.46 -20.78 -0.67
C ILE A 81 12.09 -20.31 -0.18
N MET A 82 11.02 -20.66 -0.90
CA MET A 82 9.64 -20.24 -0.61
C MET A 82 8.85 -21.34 0.13
N ARG A 83 9.50 -21.99 1.12
CA ARG A 83 8.83 -22.97 1.99
C ARG A 83 7.75 -22.30 2.85
N GLU A 84 6.73 -23.04 3.24
CA GLU A 84 5.56 -22.54 4.00
C GLU A 84 5.92 -21.70 5.23
N GLY A 85 6.86 -22.18 6.05
CA GLY A 85 7.30 -21.45 7.24
C GLY A 85 7.94 -20.10 6.92
N ARG A 86 8.64 -19.95 5.80
CA ARG A 86 9.21 -18.67 5.37
C ARG A 86 8.13 -17.74 4.84
N CYS A 87 7.18 -18.26 4.07
CA CYS A 87 6.04 -17.48 3.59
C CYS A 87 5.20 -16.93 4.76
N ALA A 88 4.91 -17.77 5.74
CA ALA A 88 4.21 -17.36 6.97
C ALA A 88 4.99 -16.30 7.76
N LEU A 89 6.31 -16.44 7.87
CA LEU A 89 7.16 -15.45 8.54
C LEU A 89 7.15 -14.10 7.80
N LEU A 90 7.24 -14.10 6.48
CA LEU A 90 7.19 -12.87 5.67
C LEU A 90 5.86 -12.13 5.84
N VAL A 91 4.75 -12.85 5.83
CA VAL A 91 3.42 -12.26 6.08
C VAL A 91 3.30 -11.74 7.51
N ALA A 92 3.71 -12.54 8.50
CA ALA A 92 3.66 -12.12 9.91
C ALA A 92 4.51 -10.88 10.16
N ALA A 93 5.72 -10.82 9.61
CA ALA A 93 6.59 -9.64 9.69
C ALA A 93 5.94 -8.41 9.04
N SER A 94 5.31 -8.58 7.87
CA SER A 94 4.58 -7.50 7.19
C SER A 94 3.44 -6.94 8.06
N TRP A 95 2.67 -7.81 8.71
CA TRP A 95 1.61 -7.42 9.63
C TRP A 95 2.15 -6.68 10.86
N ILE A 96 3.19 -7.21 11.50
CA ILE A 96 3.79 -6.60 12.71
C ILE A 96 4.30 -5.21 12.39
N ILE A 97 5.09 -5.05 11.33
CA ILE A 97 5.66 -3.76 10.94
C ILE A 97 4.55 -2.77 10.57
N ALA A 98 3.52 -3.21 9.86
CA ALA A 98 2.39 -2.35 9.49
C ALA A 98 1.58 -1.89 10.72
N CYS A 99 1.36 -2.78 11.69
CA CYS A 99 0.70 -2.44 12.96
C CYS A 99 1.51 -1.44 13.76
N ASP A 100 2.83 -1.65 13.91
CA ASP A 100 3.72 -0.76 14.66
C ASP A 100 3.77 0.63 14.02
N HIS A 101 3.87 0.71 12.69
CA HIS A 101 3.82 1.95 11.93
C HIS A 101 2.51 2.71 12.16
N ALA A 102 1.37 2.04 12.00
CA ALA A 102 0.06 2.65 12.23
C ALA A 102 -0.12 3.12 13.68
N LEU A 103 0.33 2.33 14.65
CA LEU A 103 0.25 2.65 16.07
C LEU A 103 1.12 3.87 16.42
N LEU A 104 2.34 3.94 15.91
CA LEU A 104 3.26 5.05 16.19
C LEU A 104 2.67 6.38 15.70
N HIS A 105 2.22 6.47 14.45
CA HIS A 105 1.62 7.68 13.92
C HIS A 105 0.34 8.08 14.65
N THR A 106 -0.49 7.11 15.02
CA THR A 106 -1.72 7.36 15.76
C THR A 106 -1.44 7.89 17.15
N LEU A 107 -0.48 7.28 17.88
CA LEU A 107 -0.09 7.74 19.23
C LEU A 107 0.53 9.15 19.21
N LEU A 108 1.36 9.44 18.21
CA LEU A 108 1.94 10.78 18.04
C LEU A 108 0.85 11.82 17.73
N LEU A 109 -0.17 11.46 16.96
CA LEU A 109 -1.26 12.35 16.61
C LEU A 109 -2.18 12.64 17.80
N VAL A 110 -2.53 11.63 18.59
CA VAL A 110 -3.42 11.77 19.77
C VAL A 110 -2.82 12.68 20.86
N ARG A 111 -1.50 12.87 20.87
CA ARG A 111 -0.81 13.81 21.80
C ARG A 111 -0.98 15.28 21.42
N LEU A 112 -1.43 15.58 20.21
CA LEU A 112 -1.54 16.95 19.72
C LEU A 112 -2.83 17.60 20.21
N SER A 113 -2.78 18.93 20.42
CA SER A 113 -3.96 19.75 20.69
C SER A 113 -4.49 20.33 19.39
N PHE A 114 -5.79 20.17 19.16
CA PHE A 114 -6.47 20.69 17.98
C PHE A 114 -7.24 21.96 18.33
N CYS A 115 -7.01 23.06 17.59
CA CYS A 115 -7.64 24.35 17.81
C CYS A 115 -8.89 24.56 16.94
N ALA A 116 -9.58 25.67 17.16
CA ALA A 116 -10.97 25.99 16.91
C ALA A 116 -11.61 25.72 15.53
N ASN A 117 -10.90 25.49 14.45
CA ASN A 117 -11.49 25.21 13.14
C ASN A 117 -11.19 23.76 12.73
N ASN A 118 -11.92 22.80 13.31
CA ASN A 118 -11.76 21.38 13.03
C ASN A 118 -12.38 20.98 11.66
N VAL A 119 -12.01 21.66 10.59
CA VAL A 119 -12.48 21.37 9.22
C VAL A 119 -11.38 20.69 8.43
N ILE A 120 -11.62 19.43 8.07
CA ILE A 120 -10.74 18.66 7.20
C ILE A 120 -11.22 18.85 5.75
N THR A 121 -10.39 19.42 4.89
CA THR A 121 -10.68 19.62 3.46
C THR A 121 -10.42 18.35 2.63
N HIS A 122 -10.73 17.19 3.20
CA HIS A 122 -10.52 15.88 2.56
C HIS A 122 -11.72 14.96 2.81
N PHE A 123 -11.92 13.94 1.96
CA PHE A 123 -13.05 13.00 2.09
C PHE A 123 -12.82 11.89 3.13
N PHE A 124 -11.62 11.78 3.69
CA PHE A 124 -11.26 10.89 4.80
C PHE A 124 -10.26 11.57 5.73
N CYS A 125 -10.02 10.97 6.91
CA CYS A 125 -9.04 11.47 7.87
C CYS A 125 -7.63 11.11 7.42
N ASP A 126 -6.94 12.08 6.82
CA ASP A 126 -5.55 11.97 6.41
C ASP A 126 -4.61 12.55 7.47
N LEU A 127 -3.43 11.92 7.63
CA LEU A 127 -2.44 12.31 8.63
C LEU A 127 -1.97 13.76 8.43
N THR A 128 -1.64 14.12 7.20
CA THR A 128 -1.11 15.46 6.88
C THR A 128 -2.17 16.54 7.04
N ALA A 129 -3.43 16.23 6.71
CA ALA A 129 -4.55 17.13 6.92
C ALA A 129 -4.81 17.38 8.41
N LEU A 130 -4.71 16.33 9.24
CA LEU A 130 -4.87 16.44 10.69
C LEU A 130 -3.72 17.22 11.35
N LEU A 131 -2.48 17.02 10.92
CA LEU A 131 -1.33 17.78 11.43
C LEU A 131 -1.48 19.28 11.21
N LYS A 132 -2.07 19.70 10.09
CA LYS A 132 -2.34 21.12 9.80
C LYS A 132 -3.37 21.79 10.73
N LEU A 133 -4.23 20.98 11.35
CA LEU A 133 -5.22 21.48 12.33
C LEU A 133 -4.65 21.58 13.75
N SER A 134 -3.43 21.07 13.97
CA SER A 134 -2.77 21.13 15.27
C SER A 134 -2.28 22.54 15.58
N CYS A 135 -2.46 22.97 16.82
CA CYS A 135 -1.82 24.15 17.41
C CYS A 135 -0.61 23.77 18.28
N SER A 136 -0.33 22.52 18.45
CA SER A 136 0.89 22.05 19.11
C SER A 136 2.05 22.00 18.10
N ASP A 137 3.28 21.90 18.64
CA ASP A 137 4.47 21.63 17.81
C ASP A 137 4.37 20.24 17.16
N ILE A 138 4.45 20.21 15.84
CA ILE A 138 4.37 19.00 15.01
C ILE A 138 5.73 18.52 14.51
N SER A 139 6.83 19.16 14.91
CA SER A 139 8.19 18.87 14.41
C SER A 139 8.57 17.41 14.60
N LEU A 140 8.18 16.79 15.71
CA LEU A 140 8.42 15.37 15.94
C LEU A 140 7.62 14.49 14.96
N ASN A 141 6.37 14.82 14.69
CA ASN A 141 5.53 14.09 13.73
C ASN A 141 6.13 14.16 12.33
N GLU A 142 6.55 15.34 11.88
CA GLU A 142 7.19 15.56 10.58
C GLU A 142 8.51 14.79 10.46
N LEU A 143 9.34 14.82 11.51
CA LEU A 143 10.59 14.06 11.55
C LEU A 143 10.35 12.55 11.43
N VAL A 144 9.35 12.03 12.16
CA VAL A 144 8.99 10.60 12.13
C VAL A 144 8.43 10.22 10.77
N ILE A 145 7.53 11.02 10.19
CA ILE A 145 7.00 10.79 8.84
C ILE A 145 8.13 10.72 7.81
N PHE A 146 9.09 11.64 7.88
CA PHE A 146 10.23 11.66 6.96
C PHE A 146 11.14 10.44 7.16
N ALA A 147 11.51 10.12 8.40
CA ALA A 147 12.41 9.02 8.71
C ALA A 147 11.77 7.66 8.39
N GLU A 148 10.53 7.43 8.83
CA GLU A 148 9.81 6.17 8.56
C GLU A 148 9.38 6.04 7.11
N GLY A 149 8.93 7.13 6.49
CA GLY A 149 8.63 7.14 5.06
C GLY A 149 9.83 6.67 4.24
N GLY A 150 11.04 7.15 4.57
CA GLY A 150 12.28 6.66 3.98
C GLY A 150 12.54 5.18 4.26
N MET A 151 12.44 4.75 5.51
CA MET A 151 12.78 3.39 5.93
C MET A 151 11.76 2.32 5.51
N LEU A 152 10.48 2.66 5.44
CA LEU A 152 9.42 1.69 5.18
C LEU A 152 8.99 1.62 3.71
N TYR A 153 9.21 2.66 2.92
CA TYR A 153 8.82 2.67 1.50
C TYR A 153 9.99 2.43 0.53
N PHE A 154 11.19 2.94 0.79
CA PHE A 154 12.33 2.71 -0.10
C PHE A 154 12.80 1.26 -0.16
N PRO A 155 12.97 0.50 0.94
CA PRO A 155 13.40 -0.89 0.84
C PRO A 155 12.41 -1.80 0.09
N PRO A 156 11.08 -1.76 0.33
CA PRO A 156 10.11 -2.49 -0.48
C PRO A 156 10.18 -2.12 -1.97
N LEU A 157 10.26 -0.82 -2.29
CA LEU A 157 10.42 -0.35 -3.67
C LEU A 157 11.72 -0.89 -4.29
N ALA A 158 12.83 -0.87 -3.56
CA ALA A 158 14.11 -1.42 -4.03
C ALA A 158 14.02 -2.93 -4.29
N ILE A 159 13.31 -3.69 -3.45
CA ILE A 159 13.05 -5.12 -3.66
C ILE A 159 12.23 -5.33 -4.94
N VAL A 160 11.19 -4.55 -5.13
CA VAL A 160 10.35 -4.61 -6.35
C VAL A 160 11.20 -4.33 -7.59
N LEU A 161 11.88 -3.20 -7.62
CA LEU A 161 12.71 -2.79 -8.77
C LEU A 161 13.83 -3.79 -9.03
N GLY A 162 14.57 -4.21 -8.00
CA GLY A 162 15.65 -5.18 -8.11
C GLY A 162 15.15 -6.54 -8.62
N SER A 163 14.01 -7.01 -8.15
CA SER A 163 13.36 -8.25 -8.60
C SER A 163 13.04 -8.18 -10.10
N TYR A 164 12.40 -7.09 -10.55
CA TYR A 164 11.98 -6.95 -11.94
C TYR A 164 13.13 -6.65 -12.90
N ILE A 165 14.17 -5.94 -12.46
CA ILE A 165 15.40 -5.78 -13.25
C ILE A 165 16.05 -7.16 -13.49
N ARG A 166 16.16 -7.99 -12.46
CA ARG A 166 16.71 -9.36 -12.58
C ARG A 166 15.83 -10.25 -13.44
N ILE A 167 14.53 -10.25 -13.25
CA ILE A 167 13.58 -10.98 -14.11
C ILE A 167 13.76 -10.54 -15.56
N GLY A 168 13.82 -9.24 -15.84
CA GLY A 168 14.02 -8.68 -17.18
C GLY A 168 15.32 -9.17 -17.82
N THR A 169 16.44 -9.16 -17.08
CA THR A 169 17.74 -9.66 -17.59
C THR A 169 17.71 -11.14 -17.94
N VAL A 170 17.02 -11.95 -17.15
CA VAL A 170 16.90 -13.41 -17.41
C VAL A 170 16.00 -13.66 -18.64
N ILE A 171 14.89 -12.93 -18.74
CA ILE A 171 13.95 -13.05 -19.86
C ILE A 171 14.61 -12.62 -21.19
N LEU A 172 15.31 -11.50 -21.21
CA LEU A 172 15.98 -10.99 -22.42
C LEU A 172 17.09 -11.92 -22.91
N ARG A 173 17.70 -12.73 -22.02
CA ARG A 173 18.70 -13.74 -22.39
C ARG A 173 18.08 -15.09 -22.77
N ALA A 174 16.76 -15.25 -22.66
CA ALA A 174 16.11 -16.52 -22.98
C ALA A 174 15.99 -16.72 -24.50
N PRO A 175 16.40 -17.89 -25.05
CA PRO A 175 16.46 -18.12 -26.50
C PRO A 175 15.08 -18.37 -27.13
N SER A 176 13.97 -18.31 -26.39
CA SER A 176 12.65 -18.70 -26.87
C SER A 176 11.58 -17.64 -26.58
N THR A 177 10.93 -17.16 -27.63
CA THR A 177 9.78 -16.24 -27.58
C THR A 177 8.62 -16.79 -26.71
N LYS A 178 8.41 -18.10 -26.66
CA LYS A 178 7.38 -18.71 -25.80
C LYS A 178 7.67 -18.53 -24.31
N ARG A 179 8.94 -18.60 -23.89
CA ARG A 179 9.33 -18.34 -22.49
C ARG A 179 9.14 -16.88 -22.14
N LEU A 180 9.47 -15.99 -23.07
CA LEU A 180 9.28 -14.54 -22.96
C LEU A 180 7.81 -14.19 -22.74
N LEU A 181 6.91 -14.68 -23.58
CA LEU A 181 5.46 -14.48 -23.47
C LEU A 181 4.90 -15.04 -22.15
N LYS A 182 5.34 -16.24 -21.73
CA LYS A 182 4.89 -16.84 -20.47
C LYS A 182 5.33 -16.01 -19.26
N ALA A 183 6.56 -15.51 -19.24
CA ALA A 183 7.08 -14.68 -18.16
C ALA A 183 6.39 -13.30 -18.13
N PHE A 184 6.19 -12.66 -19.29
CA PHE A 184 5.37 -11.44 -19.39
C PHE A 184 3.93 -11.69 -18.92
N SER A 185 3.35 -12.80 -19.32
CA SER A 185 2.03 -13.20 -18.85
C SER A 185 2.03 -13.35 -17.32
N THR A 186 3.01 -13.93 -16.70
CA THR A 186 3.06 -14.19 -15.25
C THR A 186 3.33 -12.93 -14.43
N CYS A 187 4.14 -12.01 -14.94
CA CYS A 187 4.57 -10.80 -14.22
C CYS A 187 3.72 -9.56 -14.52
N GLY A 188 3.07 -9.49 -15.67
CA GLY A 188 2.44 -8.26 -16.14
C GLY A 188 1.31 -7.75 -15.24
N SER A 189 0.52 -8.65 -14.62
CA SER A 189 -0.51 -8.23 -13.66
C SER A 189 0.11 -7.60 -12.42
N HIS A 190 1.15 -8.23 -11.87
CA HIS A 190 1.83 -7.69 -10.70
C HIS A 190 2.56 -6.39 -11.03
N LEU A 191 3.24 -6.30 -12.17
CA LEU A 191 3.85 -5.06 -12.65
C LEU A 191 2.83 -3.93 -12.81
N PHE A 192 1.65 -4.22 -13.34
CA PHE A 192 0.59 -3.24 -13.47
C PHE A 192 0.11 -2.73 -12.12
N VAL A 193 -0.16 -3.65 -11.18
CA VAL A 193 -0.56 -3.30 -9.80
C VAL A 193 0.50 -2.47 -9.09
N VAL A 194 1.76 -2.89 -9.15
CA VAL A 194 2.89 -2.17 -8.56
C VAL A 194 3.05 -0.77 -9.17
N SER A 195 2.95 -0.67 -10.49
CA SER A 195 3.03 0.63 -11.19
C SER A 195 1.87 1.55 -10.78
N LEU A 196 0.67 1.00 -10.64
CA LEU A 196 -0.49 1.76 -10.19
C LEU A 196 -0.31 2.21 -8.73
N TYR A 197 0.10 1.32 -7.84
CA TYR A 197 0.34 1.61 -6.42
C TYR A 197 1.40 2.70 -6.22
N TYR A 198 2.62 2.47 -6.70
CA TYR A 198 3.71 3.43 -6.52
C TYR A 198 3.54 4.69 -7.38
N GLY A 199 2.92 4.59 -8.55
CA GLY A 199 2.61 5.73 -9.41
C GLY A 199 1.60 6.68 -8.79
N THR A 200 0.53 6.16 -8.20
CA THR A 200 -0.46 6.97 -7.48
C THR A 200 0.12 7.57 -6.21
N LEU A 201 0.91 6.80 -5.45
CA LEU A 201 1.61 7.27 -4.27
C LEU A 201 2.57 8.41 -4.61
N ALA A 202 3.37 8.27 -5.65
CA ALA A 202 4.26 9.31 -6.13
C ALA A 202 3.49 10.56 -6.60
N GLY A 203 2.34 10.38 -7.24
CA GLY A 203 1.44 11.46 -7.63
C GLY A 203 0.96 12.27 -6.43
N VAL A 204 0.55 11.59 -5.35
CA VAL A 204 0.11 12.25 -4.12
C VAL A 204 1.25 13.01 -3.43
N TYR A 205 2.43 12.40 -3.30
CA TYR A 205 3.50 12.96 -2.47
C TYR A 205 4.49 13.88 -3.19
N PHE A 206 4.70 13.70 -4.51
CA PHE A 206 5.72 14.46 -5.26
C PHE A 206 5.17 15.45 -6.27
N LEU A 207 3.97 15.26 -6.80
CA LEU A 207 3.39 16.14 -7.83
C LEU A 207 2.42 17.18 -7.25
N SER A 208 2.06 17.05 -5.98
CA SER A 208 1.17 17.94 -5.28
C SER A 208 1.96 19.12 -4.71
N SER A 209 2.02 20.21 -5.46
CA SER A 209 2.61 21.49 -4.99
C SER A 209 1.59 22.40 -4.31
N SER A 210 0.30 22.10 -4.42
CA SER A 210 -0.81 22.80 -3.78
C SER A 210 -2.00 21.85 -3.65
N TRP A 211 -2.66 21.88 -2.49
CA TRP A 211 -3.81 21.03 -2.13
C TRP A 211 -5.05 21.40 -2.98
N ASP A 212 -4.99 21.11 -4.27
CA ASP A 212 -6.06 21.32 -5.23
C ASP A 212 -6.83 20.02 -5.52
N SER A 213 -7.87 20.13 -6.33
CA SER A 213 -8.72 19.01 -6.79
C SER A 213 -7.94 17.79 -7.34
N LYS A 214 -6.70 17.99 -7.79
CA LYS A 214 -5.81 16.92 -8.26
C LYS A 214 -5.39 15.96 -7.15
N ASP A 215 -5.21 16.45 -5.94
CA ASP A 215 -4.82 15.63 -4.78
C ASP A 215 -5.96 14.72 -4.35
N ILE A 216 -7.19 15.20 -4.46
CA ILE A 216 -8.39 14.40 -4.19
C ILE A 216 -8.48 13.25 -5.20
N ILE A 217 -8.24 13.51 -6.49
CA ILE A 217 -8.27 12.48 -7.54
C ILE A 217 -7.18 11.43 -7.29
N ALA A 218 -5.95 11.84 -7.02
CA ALA A 218 -4.85 10.93 -6.74
C ALA A 218 -5.12 10.09 -5.47
N SER A 219 -5.70 10.71 -4.43
CA SER A 219 -6.11 10.01 -3.21
C SER A 219 -7.23 9.00 -3.48
N VAL A 220 -8.23 9.31 -4.29
CA VAL A 220 -9.28 8.37 -4.70
C VAL A 220 -8.68 7.21 -5.49
N MET A 221 -7.76 7.48 -6.41
CA MET A 221 -7.05 6.44 -7.17
C MET A 221 -6.31 5.47 -6.24
N TYR A 222 -5.60 5.98 -5.25
CA TYR A 222 -4.85 5.17 -4.29
C TYR A 222 -5.76 4.41 -3.31
N THR A 223 -6.78 5.06 -2.75
CA THR A 223 -7.58 4.50 -1.64
C THR A 223 -8.75 3.65 -2.11
N VAL A 224 -9.24 3.87 -3.33
CA VAL A 224 -10.45 3.21 -3.85
C VAL A 224 -10.14 2.39 -5.09
N VAL A 225 -9.58 3.04 -6.13
CA VAL A 225 -9.43 2.40 -7.44
C VAL A 225 -8.38 1.28 -7.41
N THR A 226 -7.21 1.53 -6.81
CA THR A 226 -6.14 0.53 -6.73
C THR A 226 -6.56 -0.72 -5.95
N PRO A 227 -7.11 -0.63 -4.72
CA PRO A 227 -7.59 -1.79 -3.99
C PRO A 227 -8.71 -2.55 -4.70
N MET A 228 -9.61 -1.86 -5.39
CA MET A 228 -10.68 -2.51 -6.15
C MET A 228 -10.18 -3.26 -7.38
N LEU A 229 -9.15 -2.73 -8.05
CA LEU A 229 -8.59 -3.35 -9.26
C LEU A 229 -7.68 -4.54 -8.96
N ASN A 230 -6.98 -4.56 -7.83
CA ASN A 230 -6.05 -5.62 -7.48
C ASN A 230 -6.66 -7.03 -7.56
N PRO A 231 -7.77 -7.35 -6.89
CA PRO A 231 -8.40 -8.67 -6.99
C PRO A 231 -8.83 -9.01 -8.41
N ILE A 232 -9.37 -8.04 -9.16
CA ILE A 232 -9.82 -8.22 -10.55
C ILE A 232 -8.65 -8.56 -11.47
N ILE A 233 -7.56 -7.81 -11.37
CA ILE A 233 -6.36 -7.98 -12.19
C ILE A 233 -5.73 -9.36 -11.96
N TYR A 234 -5.73 -9.84 -10.72
CA TYR A 234 -5.17 -11.15 -10.38
C TYR A 234 -6.11 -12.30 -10.73
N THR A 235 -7.44 -12.12 -10.67
CA THR A 235 -8.42 -13.19 -10.99
C THR A 235 -8.64 -13.36 -12.47
N LEU A 236 -8.64 -12.31 -13.27
CA LEU A 236 -8.84 -12.39 -14.73
C LEU A 236 -7.72 -13.13 -15.47
N ARG A 237 -6.68 -13.53 -14.77
CA ARG A 237 -5.48 -14.14 -15.34
C ARG A 237 -5.31 -15.63 -15.05
N ASN A 238 -6.14 -16.19 -14.21
CA ASN A 238 -6.21 -17.63 -13.94
C ASN A 238 -7.41 -18.24 -14.65
#